data_e64a903cfcbd1676f29746ce73a78305
#
_entry.id   e64a903cfcbd1676f29746ce73a78305
#
_cell.length_a   1.000
_cell.length_b   1.000
_cell.length_c   1.000
_cell.angle_alpha   90.00
_cell.angle_beta   90.00
_cell.angle_gamma   90.00
#
_symmetry.space_group_name_H-M   'P 1'
#
loop_
_entity.id
_entity.type
_entity.pdbx_description
1 polymer ?
#
loop_
_entity_poly.entity_id
_entity_poly.type
_entity_poly.pdbx_seq_one_letter_code
_entity_poly.pdbx_strand_id
1 'polypeptide(L)'
;MNISTEKTPQQKLSNFSIKHVSAINITHLPIHDLKDVAHASDELNQQAGCNKAIPHVAARNIKHEHELEDFIKFCTLKGIHKALVIGGSIPRHPSNIFQNDIDVATILKKANIKVDCGIYPQNETELEIKTKLKIFNNAITQLCMDPESINNLPFLNTIRIGLPSMCSVKGIFRYLKLCGNDSYKYIFKNWKVLNYLGSNGIRVDEFVKKLKFNNYHIYNFGNLDETIKKLEEID
;
A
#
# COMPACT_ATOMS: atom_id res chain seq x y z
N MET A 1 -6.45 6.65 16.36
CA MET A 1 -5.51 6.25 15.26
C MET A 1 -6.22 5.44 14.17
N ASN A 2 -5.87 5.61 12.89
CA ASN A 2 -6.45 4.85 11.78
C ASN A 2 -5.34 4.02 11.10
N ILE A 3 -5.40 2.69 11.22
CA ILE A 3 -4.39 1.77 10.72
C ILE A 3 -4.94 0.97 9.54
N SER A 4 -4.17 0.87 8.46
CA SER A 4 -4.36 -0.10 7.39
C SER A 4 -3.11 -0.95 7.21
N THR A 5 -3.23 -2.09 6.54
CA THR A 5 -2.10 -2.97 6.24
C THR A 5 -2.22 -3.58 4.86
N GLU A 6 -1.27 -4.44 4.50
CA GLU A 6 -1.30 -5.20 3.26
C GLU A 6 -1.04 -6.68 3.48
N LYS A 7 -1.45 -7.50 2.52
CA LYS A 7 -1.14 -8.93 2.40
C LYS A 7 -1.04 -9.34 0.93
N THR A 8 -0.31 -10.41 0.64
CA THR A 8 -0.41 -11.08 -0.66
C THR A 8 -1.70 -11.90 -0.74
N PRO A 9 -2.20 -12.28 -1.93
CA PRO A 9 -3.39 -13.11 -2.05
C PRO A 9 -3.36 -14.38 -1.18
N GLN A 10 -2.22 -15.07 -1.12
CA GLN A 10 -2.05 -16.34 -0.39
C GLN A 10 -1.75 -16.17 1.10
N GLN A 11 -1.33 -14.98 1.54
CA GLN A 11 -0.99 -14.75 2.94
C GLN A 11 -2.24 -14.73 3.82
N LYS A 12 -2.19 -15.42 4.97
CA LYS A 12 -3.22 -15.36 6.01
C LYS A 12 -2.87 -14.29 7.04
N LEU A 13 -3.86 -13.56 7.49
CA LEU A 13 -3.77 -12.65 8.62
C LEU A 13 -4.46 -13.25 9.84
N SER A 14 -4.02 -12.86 11.02
CA SER A 14 -4.70 -13.23 12.27
C SER A 14 -6.06 -12.53 12.38
N ASN A 15 -6.99 -13.11 13.13
CA ASN A 15 -8.26 -12.46 13.45
C ASN A 15 -8.05 -11.16 14.22
N PHE A 16 -6.99 -11.06 15.03
CA PHE A 16 -6.62 -9.83 15.71
C PHE A 16 -6.31 -8.72 14.69
N SER A 17 -5.37 -8.95 13.76
CA SER A 17 -5.05 -7.96 12.71
C SER A 17 -6.28 -7.55 11.92
N ILE A 18 -7.12 -8.51 11.47
CA ILE A 18 -8.33 -8.22 10.71
C ILE A 18 -9.29 -7.32 11.49
N LYS A 19 -9.43 -7.55 12.79
CA LYS A 19 -10.33 -6.76 13.66
C LYS A 19 -9.83 -5.32 13.86
N HIS A 20 -8.53 -5.15 14.11
CA HIS A 20 -7.92 -3.88 14.55
C HIS A 20 -7.52 -2.93 13.42
N VAL A 21 -7.50 -3.39 12.15
CA VAL A 21 -7.23 -2.51 11.02
C VAL A 21 -8.51 -2.03 10.35
N SER A 22 -8.47 -0.82 9.79
CA SER A 22 -9.59 -0.21 9.07
C SER A 22 -9.69 -0.68 7.63
N ALA A 23 -8.56 -1.08 7.01
CA ALA A 23 -8.49 -1.57 5.65
C ALA A 23 -7.28 -2.49 5.45
N ILE A 24 -7.40 -3.42 4.49
CA ILE A 24 -6.34 -4.38 4.14
C ILE A 24 -6.15 -4.38 2.63
N ASN A 25 -4.98 -3.97 2.19
CA ASN A 25 -4.62 -3.95 0.78
C ASN A 25 -4.18 -5.35 0.33
N ILE A 26 -4.72 -5.85 -0.79
CA ILE A 26 -4.33 -7.14 -1.38
C ILE A 26 -3.36 -6.85 -2.52
N THR A 27 -2.09 -7.20 -2.35
CA THR A 27 -1.02 -6.80 -3.28
C THR A 27 -1.10 -7.51 -4.63
N HIS A 28 -0.95 -6.74 -5.72
CA HIS A 28 -0.83 -7.25 -7.09
C HIS A 28 0.66 -7.29 -7.48
N LEU A 29 1.34 -8.39 -7.15
CA LEU A 29 2.72 -8.65 -7.56
C LEU A 29 2.77 -9.23 -8.99
N PRO A 30 3.91 -9.19 -9.71
CA PRO A 30 4.03 -9.73 -11.06
C PRO A 30 3.71 -11.22 -11.20
N ILE A 31 3.76 -11.97 -10.10
CA ILE A 31 3.45 -13.41 -10.04
C ILE A 31 1.96 -13.70 -9.85
N HIS A 32 1.14 -12.68 -9.60
CA HIS A 32 -0.31 -12.80 -9.39
C HIS A 32 -1.06 -12.17 -10.57
N ASP A 33 -2.18 -12.74 -10.91
CA ASP A 33 -3.14 -12.12 -11.83
C ASP A 33 -4.14 -11.24 -11.06
N LEU A 34 -4.80 -10.30 -11.74
CA LEU A 34 -5.85 -9.49 -11.12
C LEU A 34 -7.00 -10.33 -10.56
N LYS A 35 -7.26 -11.49 -11.16
CA LYS A 35 -8.25 -12.46 -10.68
C LYS A 35 -7.91 -12.96 -9.28
N ASP A 36 -6.65 -13.31 -9.00
CA ASP A 36 -6.20 -13.77 -7.68
C ASP A 36 -6.41 -12.69 -6.62
N VAL A 37 -6.09 -11.44 -6.97
CA VAL A 37 -6.27 -10.28 -6.10
C VAL A 37 -7.75 -10.03 -5.80
N ALA A 38 -8.61 -10.15 -6.80
CA ALA A 38 -10.05 -9.97 -6.67
C ALA A 38 -10.68 -11.04 -5.77
N HIS A 39 -10.37 -12.32 -6.01
CA HIS A 39 -10.86 -13.44 -5.19
C HIS A 39 -10.40 -13.33 -3.73
N ALA A 40 -9.10 -13.07 -3.50
CA ALA A 40 -8.57 -12.88 -2.15
C ALA A 40 -9.21 -11.68 -1.41
N SER A 41 -9.65 -10.66 -2.16
CA SER A 41 -10.38 -9.52 -1.60
C SER A 41 -11.79 -9.91 -1.15
N ASP A 42 -12.50 -10.69 -1.96
CA ASP A 42 -13.84 -11.22 -1.61
C ASP A 42 -13.76 -12.14 -0.38
N GLU A 43 -12.84 -13.11 -0.37
CA GLU A 43 -12.61 -14.01 0.76
C GLU A 43 -12.32 -13.26 2.05
N LEU A 44 -11.47 -12.22 1.98
CA LEU A 44 -11.15 -11.39 3.14
C LEU A 44 -12.37 -10.62 3.65
N ASN A 45 -13.18 -10.05 2.74
CA ASN A 45 -14.40 -9.34 3.11
C ASN A 45 -15.42 -10.28 3.77
N GLN A 46 -15.55 -11.52 3.29
CA GLN A 46 -16.39 -12.55 3.93
C GLN A 46 -15.87 -12.90 5.33
N GLN A 47 -14.56 -13.12 5.48
CA GLN A 47 -13.94 -13.40 6.79
C GLN A 47 -14.09 -12.23 7.78
N ALA A 48 -13.96 -10.99 7.30
CA ALA A 48 -14.08 -9.79 8.12
C ALA A 48 -15.54 -9.41 8.46
N GLY A 49 -16.52 -9.97 7.74
CA GLY A 49 -17.94 -9.58 7.82
C GLY A 49 -18.21 -8.16 7.35
N CYS A 50 -17.29 -7.52 6.64
CA CYS A 50 -17.41 -6.16 6.12
C CYS A 50 -16.37 -5.86 5.02
N ASN A 51 -16.58 -4.77 4.27
CA ASN A 51 -15.72 -4.35 3.16
C ASN A 51 -14.42 -3.70 3.67
N LYS A 52 -13.45 -4.50 4.09
CA LYS A 52 -12.10 -4.05 4.48
C LYS A 52 -11.04 -4.25 3.40
N ALA A 53 -11.27 -5.14 2.44
CA ALA A 53 -10.31 -5.43 1.39
C ALA A 53 -10.24 -4.29 0.37
N ILE A 54 -9.02 -3.89 0.03
CA ILE A 54 -8.71 -2.94 -1.04
C ILE A 54 -7.75 -3.63 -2.01
N PRO A 55 -8.23 -4.15 -3.15
CA PRO A 55 -7.36 -4.77 -4.13
C PRO A 55 -6.36 -3.75 -4.70
N HIS A 56 -5.09 -4.14 -4.83
CA HIS A 56 -4.14 -3.40 -5.65
C HIS A 56 -4.39 -3.68 -7.13
N VAL A 57 -4.20 -2.66 -7.94
CA VAL A 57 -4.13 -2.76 -9.40
C VAL A 57 -2.83 -2.12 -9.85
N ALA A 58 -1.83 -2.96 -10.12
CA ALA A 58 -0.55 -2.52 -10.63
C ALA A 58 -0.63 -2.43 -12.16
N ALA A 59 -0.67 -1.21 -12.69
CA ALA A 59 -0.96 -0.94 -14.10
C ALA A 59 -0.07 -1.74 -15.07
N ARG A 60 1.25 -1.75 -14.85
CA ARG A 60 2.18 -2.46 -15.73
C ARG A 60 2.24 -3.98 -15.53
N ASN A 61 1.58 -4.52 -14.49
CA ASN A 61 1.46 -5.95 -14.28
C ASN A 61 0.28 -6.55 -15.08
N ILE A 62 -0.62 -5.72 -15.59
CA ILE A 62 -1.75 -6.14 -16.42
C ILE A 62 -1.22 -6.54 -17.80
N LYS A 63 -1.47 -7.80 -18.20
CA LYS A 63 -0.97 -8.38 -19.44
C LYS A 63 -1.95 -8.19 -20.60
N HIS A 64 -3.26 -8.14 -20.30
CA HIS A 64 -4.33 -8.04 -21.28
C HIS A 64 -5.45 -7.12 -20.80
N GLU A 65 -6.07 -6.35 -21.70
CA GLU A 65 -7.16 -5.42 -21.36
C GLU A 65 -8.35 -6.13 -20.66
N HIS A 66 -8.71 -7.32 -21.14
CA HIS A 66 -9.80 -8.08 -20.57
C HIS A 66 -9.61 -8.45 -19.08
N GLU A 67 -8.36 -8.53 -18.59
CA GLU A 67 -8.09 -8.75 -17.15
C GLU A 67 -8.67 -7.62 -16.29
N LEU A 68 -8.54 -6.36 -16.76
CA LEU A 68 -9.10 -5.21 -16.06
C LEU A 68 -10.63 -5.17 -16.14
N GLU A 69 -11.19 -5.54 -17.29
CA GLU A 69 -12.65 -5.63 -17.48
C GLU A 69 -13.26 -6.70 -16.58
N ASP A 70 -12.67 -7.88 -16.52
CA ASP A 70 -13.16 -9.00 -15.68
C ASP A 70 -12.99 -8.67 -14.19
N PHE A 71 -11.89 -8.00 -13.83
CA PHE A 71 -11.71 -7.46 -12.48
C PHE A 71 -12.82 -6.48 -12.09
N ILE A 72 -13.18 -5.54 -12.97
CA ILE A 72 -14.26 -4.57 -12.74
C ILE A 72 -15.60 -5.28 -12.56
N LYS A 73 -15.94 -6.23 -13.46
CA LYS A 73 -17.18 -7.03 -13.37
C LYS A 73 -17.26 -7.77 -12.04
N PHE A 74 -16.16 -8.40 -11.64
CA PHE A 74 -16.08 -9.12 -10.36
C PHE A 74 -16.25 -8.19 -9.17
N CYS A 75 -15.52 -7.07 -9.13
CA CYS A 75 -15.62 -6.08 -8.05
C CYS A 75 -17.05 -5.52 -7.92
N THR A 76 -17.68 -5.21 -9.04
CA THR A 76 -19.07 -4.72 -9.07
C THR A 76 -20.03 -5.76 -8.51
N LEU A 77 -19.90 -7.04 -8.93
CA LEU A 77 -20.74 -8.13 -8.45
C LEU A 77 -20.56 -8.38 -6.94
N LYS A 78 -19.35 -8.23 -6.43
CA LYS A 78 -19.00 -8.50 -5.02
C LYS A 78 -19.08 -7.26 -4.11
N GLY A 79 -19.50 -6.12 -4.63
CA GLY A 79 -19.60 -4.87 -3.86
C GLY A 79 -18.25 -4.32 -3.40
N ILE A 80 -17.18 -4.59 -4.13
CA ILE A 80 -15.83 -4.02 -3.88
C ILE A 80 -15.78 -2.67 -4.59
N HIS A 81 -15.90 -1.59 -3.84
CA HIS A 81 -16.04 -0.23 -4.38
C HIS A 81 -14.77 0.62 -4.27
N LYS A 82 -13.64 0.01 -3.91
CA LYS A 82 -12.38 0.72 -3.74
C LYS A 82 -11.19 -0.13 -4.21
N ALA A 83 -10.21 0.51 -4.85
CA ALA A 83 -8.95 -0.09 -5.25
C ALA A 83 -7.77 0.85 -4.97
N LEU A 84 -6.57 0.29 -4.77
CA LEU A 84 -5.32 1.04 -4.76
C LEU A 84 -4.62 0.83 -6.10
N VAL A 85 -4.46 1.91 -6.87
CA VAL A 85 -3.83 1.87 -8.19
C VAL A 85 -2.38 2.36 -8.07
N ILE A 86 -1.46 1.57 -8.60
CA ILE A 86 -0.02 1.86 -8.61
C ILE A 86 0.57 1.58 -10.00
N GLY A 87 1.71 2.18 -10.30
CA GLY A 87 2.39 1.94 -11.57
C GLY A 87 2.85 0.50 -11.78
N GLY A 88 3.18 -0.21 -10.69
CA GLY A 88 3.70 -1.59 -10.71
C GLY A 88 5.23 -1.65 -10.76
N SER A 89 5.78 -2.83 -10.46
CA SER A 89 7.22 -3.10 -10.40
C SER A 89 7.86 -3.48 -11.74
N ILE A 90 7.06 -3.88 -12.73
CA ILE A 90 7.54 -4.16 -14.09
C ILE A 90 8.04 -2.85 -14.71
N PRO A 91 9.25 -2.82 -15.33
CA PRO A 91 9.77 -1.63 -16.01
C PRO A 91 8.82 -1.11 -17.09
N ARG A 92 8.85 0.19 -17.34
CA ARG A 92 8.11 0.78 -18.47
C ARG A 92 8.66 0.24 -19.79
N HIS A 93 7.75 -0.26 -20.62
CA HIS A 93 8.06 -0.73 -21.98
C HIS A 93 6.89 -0.38 -22.91
N PRO A 94 7.15 -0.05 -24.19
CA PRO A 94 6.08 0.31 -25.12
C PRO A 94 4.99 -0.77 -25.28
N SER A 95 5.32 -2.04 -25.02
CA SER A 95 4.36 -3.15 -25.08
C SER A 95 3.48 -3.29 -23.84
N ASN A 96 3.70 -2.54 -22.76
CA ASN A 96 2.78 -2.56 -21.64
C ASN A 96 1.42 -2.01 -22.07
N ILE A 97 0.34 -2.70 -21.73
CA ILE A 97 -1.04 -2.27 -22.04
C ILE A 97 -1.33 -0.93 -21.37
N PHE A 98 -0.94 -0.79 -20.10
CA PHE A 98 -1.05 0.46 -19.35
C PHE A 98 0.33 0.94 -18.92
N GLN A 99 0.67 2.18 -19.28
CA GLN A 99 1.96 2.77 -18.98
C GLN A 99 2.03 3.38 -17.58
N ASN A 100 0.90 3.82 -17.05
CA ASN A 100 0.82 4.54 -15.79
C ASN A 100 -0.47 4.22 -15.01
N ASP A 101 -0.49 4.66 -13.76
CA ASP A 101 -1.60 4.50 -12.83
C ASP A 101 -2.84 5.32 -13.20
N ILE A 102 -2.67 6.45 -13.89
CA ILE A 102 -3.77 7.38 -14.24
C ILE A 102 -4.72 6.74 -15.24
N ASP A 103 -4.20 6.01 -16.25
CA ASP A 103 -5.02 5.36 -17.28
C ASP A 103 -5.96 4.33 -16.62
N VAL A 104 -5.41 3.47 -15.76
CA VAL A 104 -6.16 2.47 -15.01
C VAL A 104 -7.15 3.12 -14.05
N ALA A 105 -6.73 4.16 -13.32
CA ALA A 105 -7.60 4.89 -12.40
C ALA A 105 -8.80 5.51 -13.12
N THR A 106 -8.59 6.04 -14.33
CA THR A 106 -9.66 6.61 -15.14
C THR A 106 -10.72 5.57 -15.51
N ILE A 107 -10.29 4.36 -15.90
CA ILE A 107 -11.20 3.25 -16.24
C ILE A 107 -11.98 2.80 -15.01
N LEU A 108 -11.30 2.58 -13.87
CA LEU A 108 -11.94 2.16 -12.62
C LEU A 108 -12.97 3.19 -12.11
N LYS A 109 -12.66 4.48 -12.20
CA LYS A 109 -13.59 5.55 -11.81
C LYS A 109 -14.84 5.59 -12.66
N LYS A 110 -14.74 5.34 -13.98
CA LYS A 110 -15.91 5.20 -14.85
C LYS A 110 -16.81 4.05 -14.43
N ALA A 111 -16.27 3.02 -13.82
CA ALA A 111 -17.00 1.90 -13.23
C ALA A 111 -17.45 2.13 -11.78
N ASN A 112 -17.41 3.37 -11.26
CA ASN A 112 -17.77 3.76 -9.90
C ASN A 112 -16.90 3.10 -8.80
N ILE A 113 -15.68 2.69 -9.12
CA ILE A 113 -14.69 2.22 -8.14
C ILE A 113 -13.85 3.42 -7.68
N LYS A 114 -13.86 3.72 -6.39
CA LYS A 114 -12.99 4.74 -5.79
C LYS A 114 -11.54 4.29 -5.87
N VAL A 115 -10.64 5.22 -6.18
CA VAL A 115 -9.23 4.88 -6.39
C VAL A 115 -8.31 5.67 -5.45
N ASP A 116 -7.45 4.94 -4.76
CA ASP A 116 -6.32 5.49 -4.01
C ASP A 116 -5.04 5.33 -4.84
N CYS A 117 -3.96 6.07 -4.54
CA CYS A 117 -2.67 5.98 -5.22
C CYS A 117 -1.50 5.78 -4.25
N GLY A 118 -0.36 5.40 -4.81
CA GLY A 118 0.93 5.46 -4.12
C GLY A 118 1.62 6.81 -4.35
N ILE A 119 2.27 7.35 -3.33
CA ILE A 119 3.13 8.54 -3.43
C ILE A 119 4.52 8.26 -2.83
N TYR A 120 5.51 9.00 -3.31
CA TYR A 120 6.93 8.86 -2.95
C TYR A 120 7.45 10.17 -2.35
N PRO A 121 7.31 10.40 -1.02
CA PRO A 121 7.60 11.70 -0.38
C PRO A 121 8.97 12.29 -0.68
N GLN A 122 9.96 11.44 -0.98
CA GLN A 122 11.32 11.87 -1.26
C GLN A 122 11.65 12.05 -2.74
N ASN A 123 10.76 11.60 -3.64
CA ASN A 123 11.00 11.61 -5.08
C ASN A 123 9.99 12.46 -5.84
N GLU A 124 8.85 12.76 -5.24
CA GLU A 124 7.78 13.55 -5.85
C GLU A 124 7.74 14.94 -5.22
N THR A 125 7.59 15.95 -6.06
CA THR A 125 7.38 17.32 -5.63
C THR A 125 5.98 17.51 -5.03
N GLU A 126 5.81 18.55 -4.24
CA GLU A 126 4.50 18.92 -3.70
C GLU A 126 3.44 19.09 -4.79
N LEU A 127 3.84 19.67 -5.95
CA LEU A 127 2.94 19.88 -7.08
C LEU A 127 2.49 18.54 -7.71
N GLU A 128 3.39 17.58 -7.85
CA GLU A 128 3.05 16.24 -8.36
C GLU A 128 2.09 15.52 -7.42
N ILE A 129 2.34 15.57 -6.10
CA ILE A 129 1.45 15.00 -5.09
C ILE A 129 0.07 15.67 -5.14
N LYS A 130 0.01 17.01 -5.18
CA LYS A 130 -1.24 17.75 -5.31
C LYS A 130 -2.00 17.39 -6.59
N THR A 131 -1.28 17.18 -7.69
CA THR A 131 -1.87 16.78 -8.98
C THR A 131 -2.47 15.38 -8.90
N LYS A 132 -1.75 14.42 -8.30
CA LYS A 132 -2.29 13.08 -8.04
C LYS A 132 -3.56 13.13 -7.18
N LEU A 133 -3.56 13.88 -6.07
CA LEU A 133 -4.70 13.98 -5.17
C LEU A 133 -5.95 14.67 -5.77
N LYS A 134 -5.84 15.33 -6.93
CA LYS A 134 -7.00 15.77 -7.72
C LYS A 134 -7.68 14.60 -8.46
N ILE A 135 -6.90 13.57 -8.81
CA ILE A 135 -7.38 12.40 -9.55
C ILE A 135 -7.80 11.29 -8.60
N PHE A 136 -7.03 11.04 -7.55
CA PHE A 136 -7.22 9.96 -6.60
C PHE A 136 -7.91 10.42 -5.32
N ASN A 137 -8.61 9.51 -4.65
CA ASN A 137 -9.37 9.83 -3.44
C ASN A 137 -8.47 10.00 -2.22
N ASN A 138 -7.46 9.11 -2.08
CA ASN A 138 -6.47 9.16 -1.02
C ASN A 138 -5.11 8.68 -1.57
N ALA A 139 -4.07 8.82 -0.76
CA ALA A 139 -2.75 8.30 -1.08
C ALA A 139 -2.17 7.49 0.09
N ILE A 140 -1.28 6.55 -0.27
CA ILE A 140 -0.44 5.83 0.68
C ILE A 140 1.01 6.16 0.33
N THR A 141 1.81 6.62 1.31
CA THR A 141 3.22 6.86 1.03
C THR A 141 3.94 5.54 0.86
N GLN A 142 4.89 5.48 -0.06
CA GLN A 142 5.91 4.45 -0.03
C GLN A 142 6.63 4.52 1.32
N LEU A 143 7.23 3.38 1.73
CA LEU A 143 7.99 3.31 2.97
C LEU A 143 9.01 4.45 3.04
N CYS A 144 8.83 5.36 3.98
CA CYS A 144 9.70 6.52 4.20
C CYS A 144 9.88 6.71 5.71
N MET A 145 11.12 6.61 6.18
CA MET A 145 11.48 6.79 7.60
C MET A 145 12.18 8.14 7.84
N ASP A 146 11.76 9.16 7.10
CA ASP A 146 12.20 10.54 7.27
C ASP A 146 11.04 11.42 7.77
N PRO A 147 11.00 11.75 9.08
CA PRO A 147 9.92 12.54 9.64
C PRO A 147 9.79 13.92 9.01
N GLU A 148 10.89 14.53 8.59
CA GLU A 148 10.88 15.85 7.97
C GLU A 148 10.15 15.82 6.62
N SER A 149 10.55 14.90 5.74
CA SER A 149 9.87 14.71 4.44
C SER A 149 8.40 14.40 4.59
N ILE A 150 8.02 13.59 5.60
CA ILE A 150 6.62 13.24 5.86
C ILE A 150 5.84 14.43 6.42
N ASN A 151 6.36 15.12 7.43
CA ASN A 151 5.65 16.22 8.08
C ASN A 151 5.44 17.44 7.17
N ASN A 152 6.15 17.51 6.06
CA ASN A 152 6.00 18.53 5.01
C ASN A 152 5.03 18.13 3.90
N LEU A 153 4.40 16.93 3.98
CA LEU A 153 3.41 16.51 2.99
C LEU A 153 2.16 17.40 3.03
N PRO A 154 1.57 17.75 1.88
CA PRO A 154 0.29 18.44 1.81
C PRO A 154 -0.87 17.51 2.17
N PHE A 155 -2.00 18.06 2.64
CA PHE A 155 -3.27 17.33 2.82
C PHE A 155 -3.20 16.11 3.75
N LEU A 156 -2.82 16.34 5.01
CA LEU A 156 -2.58 15.31 6.03
C LEU A 156 -3.72 14.28 6.19
N ASN A 157 -4.98 14.68 5.98
CA ASN A 157 -6.14 13.82 6.22
C ASN A 157 -6.41 12.79 5.10
N THR A 158 -5.86 13.01 3.91
CA THR A 158 -6.06 12.13 2.74
C THR A 158 -4.88 11.19 2.48
N ILE A 159 -3.82 11.32 3.30
CA ILE A 159 -2.60 10.55 3.16
C ILE A 159 -2.45 9.59 4.34
N ARG A 160 -2.13 8.33 4.04
CA ARG A 160 -1.67 7.33 5.01
C ARG A 160 -0.17 7.18 4.91
N ILE A 161 0.49 7.23 6.05
CA ILE A 161 1.95 7.11 6.11
C ILE A 161 2.35 5.65 6.13
N GLY A 162 3.13 5.23 5.14
CA GLY A 162 3.67 3.88 5.04
C GLY A 162 4.75 3.60 6.07
N LEU A 163 4.50 2.65 6.96
CA LEU A 163 5.39 2.21 8.02
C LEU A 163 5.77 0.74 7.81
N PRO A 164 6.99 0.32 8.14
CA PRO A 164 7.29 -1.10 8.21
C PRO A 164 6.63 -1.72 9.44
N SER A 165 6.19 -2.97 9.36
CA SER A 165 5.93 -3.72 10.59
C SER A 165 7.24 -3.95 11.37
N MET A 166 7.13 -4.24 12.66
CA MET A 166 8.30 -4.60 13.50
C MET A 166 8.95 -5.85 12.93
N CYS A 167 10.09 -5.68 12.29
CA CYS A 167 10.81 -6.77 11.62
C CYS A 167 12.32 -6.56 11.70
N SER A 168 13.06 -7.63 11.50
CA SER A 168 14.51 -7.56 11.35
C SER A 168 14.90 -6.85 10.06
N VAL A 169 16.11 -6.27 10.03
CA VAL A 169 16.69 -5.68 8.80
C VAL A 169 16.64 -6.68 7.63
N LYS A 170 16.88 -7.97 7.91
CA LYS A 170 16.79 -9.04 6.91
C LYS A 170 15.37 -9.19 6.33
N GLY A 171 14.33 -8.98 7.16
CA GLY A 171 12.93 -8.98 6.72
C GLY A 171 12.65 -7.87 5.72
N ILE A 172 13.13 -6.66 6.00
CA ILE A 172 13.00 -5.50 5.10
C ILE A 172 13.68 -5.79 3.76
N PHE A 173 14.92 -6.26 3.78
CA PHE A 173 15.65 -6.58 2.55
C PHE A 173 14.96 -7.66 1.71
N ARG A 174 14.37 -8.67 2.36
CA ARG A 174 13.59 -9.71 1.67
C ARG A 174 12.37 -9.12 0.95
N TYR A 175 11.64 -8.25 1.62
CA TYR A 175 10.46 -7.61 1.03
C TYR A 175 10.82 -6.69 -0.12
N LEU A 176 11.86 -5.88 0.02
CA LEU A 176 12.30 -4.97 -1.05
C LEU A 176 12.71 -5.71 -2.31
N LYS A 177 13.33 -6.89 -2.14
CA LYS A 177 13.62 -7.78 -3.26
C LYS A 177 12.35 -8.27 -3.95
N LEU A 178 11.25 -8.49 -3.21
CA LEU A 178 9.95 -8.86 -3.78
C LEU A 178 9.28 -7.68 -4.51
N CYS A 179 9.51 -6.45 -4.06
CA CYS A 179 8.94 -5.25 -4.68
C CYS A 179 9.71 -4.74 -5.91
N GLY A 180 10.82 -5.40 -6.30
CA GLY A 180 11.61 -5.08 -7.49
C GLY A 180 12.86 -4.23 -7.20
N ASN A 181 13.78 -4.18 -8.16
CA ASN A 181 15.12 -3.58 -8.01
C ASN A 181 15.12 -2.08 -7.64
N ASP A 182 14.11 -1.33 -8.05
CA ASP A 182 14.05 0.11 -7.76
C ASP A 182 13.76 0.42 -6.29
N SER A 183 13.02 -0.45 -5.61
CA SER A 183 12.75 -0.34 -4.18
C SER A 183 14.02 -0.53 -3.35
N TYR A 184 14.96 -1.35 -3.82
CA TYR A 184 16.25 -1.58 -3.16
C TYR A 184 17.13 -0.33 -3.15
N LYS A 185 17.23 0.36 -4.29
CA LYS A 185 17.96 1.64 -4.41
C LYS A 185 17.32 2.73 -3.51
N TYR A 186 16.01 2.66 -3.32
CA TYR A 186 15.26 3.61 -2.52
C TYR A 186 15.61 3.53 -1.04
N ILE A 187 15.76 2.33 -0.45
CA ILE A 187 16.15 2.22 0.97
C ILE A 187 17.62 2.56 1.20
N PHE A 188 18.52 2.23 0.28
CA PHE A 188 19.93 2.67 0.41
C PHE A 188 20.05 4.20 0.39
N LYS A 189 19.18 4.92 -0.32
CA LYS A 189 19.07 6.38 -0.22
C LYS A 189 18.49 6.84 1.12
N ASN A 190 17.74 5.97 1.81
CA ASN A 190 17.05 6.26 3.08
C ASN A 190 17.78 5.65 4.28
N TRP A 191 19.11 5.81 4.36
CA TRP A 191 19.90 5.35 5.49
C TRP A 191 19.38 5.85 6.86
N LYS A 192 18.52 6.87 6.89
CA LYS A 192 17.80 7.35 8.08
C LYS A 192 16.94 6.27 8.76
N VAL A 193 16.55 5.19 8.05
CA VAL A 193 15.95 3.98 8.63
C VAL A 193 16.84 3.39 9.71
N LEU A 194 18.17 3.47 9.55
CA LEU A 194 19.13 2.94 10.52
C LEU A 194 19.03 3.62 11.89
N ASN A 195 18.57 4.87 11.95
CA ASN A 195 18.36 5.60 13.19
C ASN A 195 17.26 4.99 14.09
N TYR A 196 16.41 4.15 13.49
CA TYR A 196 15.30 3.48 14.18
C TYR A 196 15.54 1.99 14.36
N LEU A 197 16.75 1.49 14.12
CA LEU A 197 17.10 0.10 14.38
C LEU A 197 17.40 -0.09 15.86
N GLY A 198 16.62 -0.96 16.49
CA GLY A 198 16.88 -1.48 17.83
C GLY A 198 17.42 -2.91 17.79
N SER A 199 17.76 -3.47 18.96
CA SER A 199 18.19 -4.87 19.11
C SER A 199 17.17 -5.88 18.55
N ASN A 200 15.88 -5.56 18.64
CA ASN A 200 14.77 -6.43 18.25
C ASN A 200 14.12 -6.04 16.91
N GLY A 201 14.74 -5.16 16.12
CA GLY A 201 14.21 -4.69 14.85
C GLY A 201 13.90 -3.19 14.84
N ILE A 202 13.01 -2.76 13.94
CA ILE A 202 12.68 -1.34 13.76
C ILE A 202 11.77 -0.86 14.89
N ARG A 203 12.16 0.25 15.52
CA ARG A 203 11.38 0.96 16.54
C ARG A 203 10.38 1.91 15.89
N VAL A 204 9.28 1.35 15.39
CA VAL A 204 8.22 2.10 14.70
C VAL A 204 7.56 3.12 15.63
N ASP A 205 7.41 2.77 16.91
CA ASP A 205 6.86 3.63 17.95
C ASP A 205 7.65 4.92 18.14
N GLU A 206 8.98 4.86 18.15
CA GLU A 206 9.83 6.06 18.25
C GLU A 206 9.74 6.94 17.00
N PHE A 207 9.54 6.34 15.84
CA PHE A 207 9.35 7.07 14.60
C PHE A 207 8.02 7.81 14.60
N VAL A 208 6.93 7.11 14.92
CA VAL A 208 5.56 7.65 14.92
C VAL A 208 5.41 8.85 15.86
N LYS A 209 6.06 8.85 17.04
CA LYS A 209 6.07 9.98 17.97
C LYS A 209 6.62 11.28 17.37
N LYS A 210 7.36 11.22 16.26
CA LYS A 210 7.90 12.39 15.55
C LYS A 210 6.99 12.88 14.42
N LEU A 211 5.90 12.17 14.13
CA LEU A 211 4.98 12.49 13.05
C LEU A 211 3.80 13.33 13.55
N LYS A 212 3.33 14.21 12.67
CA LYS A 212 2.09 15.01 12.87
C LYS A 212 0.84 14.27 12.36
N PHE A 213 0.98 13.00 11.99
CA PHE A 213 -0.05 12.17 11.38
C PHE A 213 -0.58 11.13 12.37
N ASN A 214 -1.82 10.69 12.14
CA ASN A 214 -2.46 9.60 12.87
C ASN A 214 -3.08 8.53 11.95
N ASN A 215 -2.80 8.62 10.64
CA ASN A 215 -3.25 7.67 9.62
C ASN A 215 -2.05 6.88 9.10
N TYR A 216 -2.02 5.59 9.35
CA TYR A 216 -0.88 4.75 9.01
C TYR A 216 -1.26 3.58 8.10
N HIS A 217 -0.31 3.20 7.24
CA HIS A 217 -0.34 1.97 6.46
C HIS A 217 0.86 1.10 6.81
N ILE A 218 0.62 -0.10 7.33
CA ILE A 218 1.69 -1.00 7.75
C ILE A 218 2.04 -1.94 6.59
N TYR A 219 3.25 -1.81 6.07
CA TYR A 219 3.87 -2.79 5.19
C TYR A 219 4.22 -4.04 6.00
N ASN A 220 3.55 -5.15 5.70
CA ASN A 220 3.61 -6.36 6.52
C ASN A 220 4.85 -7.21 6.21
N PHE A 221 5.94 -6.93 6.89
CA PHE A 221 7.20 -7.71 6.82
C PHE A 221 7.29 -8.84 7.85
N GLY A 222 6.25 -9.06 8.64
CA GLY A 222 6.15 -9.94 9.80
C GLY A 222 5.75 -9.18 11.07
N ASN A 223 5.41 -9.90 12.13
CA ASN A 223 5.05 -9.33 13.44
C ASN A 223 3.97 -8.22 13.39
N LEU A 224 2.99 -8.38 12.49
CA LEU A 224 1.95 -7.37 12.28
C LEU A 224 1.13 -7.11 13.55
N ASP A 225 0.72 -8.17 14.25
CA ASP A 225 -0.10 -8.05 15.46
C ASP A 225 0.63 -7.26 16.57
N GLU A 226 1.92 -7.52 16.74
CA GLU A 226 2.75 -6.78 17.71
C GLU A 226 2.91 -5.32 17.31
N THR A 227 3.07 -5.06 16.00
CA THR A 227 3.15 -3.69 15.47
C THR A 227 1.88 -2.91 15.74
N ILE A 228 0.71 -3.51 15.49
CA ILE A 228 -0.60 -2.88 15.75
C ILE A 228 -0.74 -2.55 17.24
N LYS A 229 -0.46 -3.51 18.13
CA LYS A 229 -0.52 -3.30 19.59
C LYS A 229 0.35 -2.13 20.04
N LYS A 230 1.60 -2.08 19.55
CA LYS A 230 2.53 -0.99 19.87
C LYS A 230 2.05 0.38 19.38
N LEU A 231 1.41 0.44 18.23
CA LEU A 231 0.87 1.69 17.71
C LEU A 231 -0.37 2.13 18.51
N GLU A 232 -1.24 1.19 18.94
CA GLU A 232 -2.40 1.48 19.78
C GLU A 232 -2.02 1.97 21.19
N GLU A 233 -0.84 1.56 21.73
CA GLU A 233 -0.31 2.06 23.01
C GLU A 233 0.12 3.54 22.96
N ILE A 234 0.31 4.11 21.76
CA ILE A 234 0.78 5.50 21.58
C ILE A 234 -0.39 6.48 21.42
N ASP A 235 -1.56 6.01 21.01
CA ASP A 235 -2.76 6.80 20.76
C ASP A 235 -3.42 7.21 22.09
#